data_050343452bd3e21001470763717bb7ac
#
_entry.id   050343452bd3e21001470763717bb7ac
#
_cell.length_a   1.000
_cell.length_b   1.000
_cell.length_c   1.000
_cell.angle_alpha   90.00
_cell.angle_beta   90.00
_cell.angle_gamma   90.00
#
_symmetry.space_group_name_H-M   'P 1'
#
loop_
_entity.id
_entity.type
_entity.pdbx_description
1 polymer ?
#
loop_
_entity_poly.entity_id
_entity_poly.type
_entity_poly.pdbx_seq_one_letter_code
_entity_poly.pdbx_strand_id
1 'polypeptide(L)'
;MLVGGLWIAGAISDGDARLALWGAAVVATHAGTWALHWLPGRGRAIDLSHTEIAGGHLVERFRLFFIIALGETVLTMGTAFTDEPFEHARLLALAIGFTGTVALWWCYFHRGERIGVELAERAEDAGAVGWWGTWTVTLMVLALVGIAVGDELAIAHPGDDATFGFTLLTFGGPALFLLAQIIFLRETLGHVPRARPVGVVALAILAAATAPLTLIVGSAASTAVLVAVAVADTVHEDEQVPTQ
;
A
#
# COMPACT_ATOMS: atom_id res chain seq x y z
N MET A 1 6.66 -12.49 24.37
CA MET A 1 5.59 -13.22 25.10
C MET A 1 4.31 -12.38 25.29
N LEU A 2 4.38 -11.14 25.74
CA LEU A 2 3.20 -10.28 25.98
C LEU A 2 2.36 -10.04 24.72
N VAL A 3 2.98 -9.74 23.60
CA VAL A 3 2.31 -9.53 22.30
C VAL A 3 1.61 -10.80 21.80
N GLY A 4 2.26 -11.96 21.94
CA GLY A 4 1.63 -13.25 21.59
C GLY A 4 0.38 -13.54 22.44
N GLY A 5 0.39 -13.17 23.73
CA GLY A 5 -0.78 -13.28 24.60
C GLY A 5 -1.94 -12.39 24.14
N LEU A 6 -1.66 -11.16 23.66
CA LEU A 6 -2.69 -10.27 23.11
C LEU A 6 -3.32 -10.82 21.82
N TRP A 7 -2.50 -11.41 20.93
CA TRP A 7 -3.01 -12.05 19.70
C TRP A 7 -3.94 -13.22 20.02
N ILE A 8 -3.54 -14.10 20.95
CA ILE A 8 -4.34 -15.26 21.38
C ILE A 8 -5.63 -14.80 22.07
N ALA A 9 -5.51 -13.84 23.01
CA ALA A 9 -6.68 -13.30 23.71
C ALA A 9 -7.68 -12.66 22.73
N GLY A 10 -7.22 -11.94 21.71
CA GLY A 10 -8.09 -11.41 20.67
C GLY A 10 -8.73 -12.50 19.82
N ALA A 11 -8.03 -13.61 19.54
CA ALA A 11 -8.58 -14.72 18.76
C ALA A 11 -9.74 -15.43 19.46
N ILE A 12 -9.75 -15.49 20.79
CA ILE A 12 -10.81 -16.11 21.60
C ILE A 12 -11.89 -15.10 22.06
N SER A 13 -11.75 -13.83 21.73
CA SER A 13 -12.70 -12.76 22.06
C SER A 13 -13.58 -12.44 20.86
N ASP A 14 -14.72 -11.78 21.10
CA ASP A 14 -15.65 -11.35 20.05
C ASP A 14 -15.85 -9.82 20.04
N GLY A 15 -16.36 -9.29 18.93
CA GLY A 15 -16.75 -7.89 18.76
C GLY A 15 -15.62 -6.90 19.06
N ASP A 16 -15.95 -5.83 19.78
CA ASP A 16 -15.02 -4.73 20.09
C ASP A 16 -13.82 -5.17 20.91
N ALA A 17 -13.97 -6.20 21.76
CA ALA A 17 -12.88 -6.73 22.57
C ALA A 17 -11.79 -7.35 21.69
N ARG A 18 -12.17 -8.07 20.62
CA ARG A 18 -11.24 -8.61 19.62
C ARG A 18 -10.44 -7.51 18.95
N LEU A 19 -11.15 -6.48 18.47
CA LEU A 19 -10.51 -5.34 17.79
C LEU A 19 -9.56 -4.59 18.74
N ALA A 20 -9.96 -4.37 19.97
CA ALA A 20 -9.12 -3.70 20.96
C ALA A 20 -7.85 -4.49 21.29
N LEU A 21 -7.96 -5.82 21.46
CA LEU A 21 -6.82 -6.69 21.77
C LEU A 21 -5.84 -6.80 20.58
N TRP A 22 -6.36 -6.96 19.37
CA TRP A 22 -5.52 -6.97 18.17
C TRP A 22 -4.89 -5.60 17.90
N GLY A 23 -5.64 -4.51 18.09
CA GLY A 23 -5.10 -3.16 18.02
C GLY A 23 -3.97 -2.94 19.03
N ALA A 24 -4.16 -3.37 20.27
CA ALA A 24 -3.12 -3.32 21.30
C ALA A 24 -1.90 -4.18 20.96
N ALA A 25 -2.11 -5.37 20.35
CA ALA A 25 -1.02 -6.23 19.87
C ALA A 25 -0.19 -5.54 18.77
N VAL A 26 -0.86 -4.92 17.78
CA VAL A 26 -0.21 -4.15 16.72
C VAL A 26 0.60 -3.00 17.31
N VAL A 27 -0.01 -2.17 18.16
CA VAL A 27 0.66 -1.04 18.80
C VAL A 27 1.86 -1.52 19.62
N ALA A 28 1.73 -2.58 20.43
CA ALA A 28 2.81 -3.13 21.22
C ALA A 28 3.97 -3.68 20.38
N THR A 29 3.65 -4.32 19.23
CA THR A 29 4.65 -4.80 18.28
C THR A 29 5.46 -3.64 17.71
N HIS A 30 4.78 -2.61 17.22
CA HIS A 30 5.44 -1.45 16.63
C HIS A 30 6.21 -0.64 17.66
N ALA A 31 5.64 -0.42 18.86
CA ALA A 31 6.34 0.25 19.96
C ALA A 31 7.61 -0.51 20.36
N GLY A 32 7.57 -1.85 20.36
CA GLY A 32 8.75 -2.68 20.61
C GLY A 32 9.84 -2.47 19.57
N THR A 33 9.47 -2.42 18.28
CA THR A 33 10.40 -2.13 17.18
C THR A 33 10.99 -0.72 17.29
N TRP A 34 10.17 0.28 17.61
CA TRP A 34 10.60 1.66 17.85
C TRP A 34 11.60 1.77 19.01
N ALA A 35 11.34 1.04 20.07
CA ALA A 35 12.22 1.00 21.24
C ALA A 35 13.46 0.10 21.04
N LEU A 36 13.70 -0.44 19.82
CA LEU A 36 14.73 -1.45 19.55
C LEU A 36 14.66 -2.62 20.53
N HIS A 37 13.43 -3.04 20.87
CA HIS A 37 13.13 -4.08 21.87
C HIS A 37 13.85 -3.82 23.22
N TRP A 38 13.86 -2.54 23.63
CA TRP A 38 14.41 -2.15 24.92
C TRP A 38 13.65 -2.84 26.06
N LEU A 39 14.38 -3.52 26.93
CA LEU A 39 13.83 -4.19 28.12
C LEU A 39 14.38 -3.53 29.37
N PRO A 40 13.52 -3.13 30.33
CA PRO A 40 13.97 -2.63 31.62
C PRO A 40 14.93 -3.62 32.31
N GLY A 41 16.14 -3.15 32.66
CA GLY A 41 17.18 -3.95 33.29
C GLY A 41 18.06 -4.79 32.35
N ARG A 42 17.75 -4.91 31.03
CA ARG A 42 18.54 -5.63 30.03
C ARG A 42 19.06 -4.75 28.88
N GLY A 43 18.60 -3.50 28.79
CA GLY A 43 18.96 -2.60 27.70
C GLY A 43 18.28 -2.93 26.37
N ARG A 44 18.89 -2.50 25.27
CA ARG A 44 18.39 -2.76 23.90
C ARG A 44 18.77 -4.19 23.48
N ALA A 45 17.79 -4.95 22.98
CA ALA A 45 18.03 -6.31 22.49
C ALA A 45 18.73 -6.32 21.12
N ILE A 46 18.65 -5.22 20.36
CA ILE A 46 19.26 -5.07 19.03
C ILE A 46 20.35 -4.00 19.13
N ASP A 47 21.60 -4.40 18.91
CA ASP A 47 22.72 -3.48 18.71
C ASP A 47 22.91 -3.25 17.21
N LEU A 48 22.54 -2.05 16.77
CA LEU A 48 22.64 -1.66 15.36
C LEU A 48 24.11 -1.49 14.89
N SER A 49 25.06 -1.32 15.82
CA SER A 49 26.47 -1.11 15.48
C SER A 49 27.17 -2.35 14.88
N HIS A 50 26.59 -3.54 15.08
CA HIS A 50 27.10 -4.81 14.57
C HIS A 50 26.17 -5.49 13.53
N THR A 51 25.08 -4.83 13.16
CA THR A 51 24.14 -5.40 12.19
C THR A 51 24.49 -4.87 10.80
N GLU A 52 25.33 -5.58 10.08
CA GLU A 52 25.46 -5.39 8.62
C GLU A 52 24.15 -5.81 7.95
N ILE A 53 23.18 -4.90 7.91
CA ILE A 53 21.98 -5.08 7.12
C ILE A 53 22.41 -4.88 5.67
N ALA A 54 22.59 -5.97 4.93
CA ALA A 54 22.78 -5.89 3.50
C ALA A 54 21.51 -5.27 2.88
N GLY A 55 21.59 -3.98 2.54
CA GLY A 55 20.43 -3.19 2.04
C GLY A 55 19.70 -3.88 0.88
N GLY A 56 20.41 -4.60 0.02
CA GLY A 56 19.85 -5.39 -1.07
C GLY A 56 18.86 -6.47 -0.61
N HIS A 57 19.16 -7.21 0.46
CA HIS A 57 18.26 -8.24 1.00
C HIS A 57 17.00 -7.65 1.63
N LEU A 58 17.08 -6.45 2.18
CA LEU A 58 15.92 -5.78 2.75
C LEU A 58 14.97 -5.29 1.67
N VAL A 59 15.50 -4.67 0.62
CA VAL A 59 14.73 -4.25 -0.56
C VAL A 59 14.03 -5.44 -1.20
N GLU A 60 14.73 -6.58 -1.34
CA GLU A 60 14.15 -7.81 -1.88
C GLU A 60 12.96 -8.31 -1.01
N ARG A 61 13.09 -8.29 0.31
CA ARG A 61 11.99 -8.64 1.23
C ARG A 61 10.79 -7.72 1.08
N PHE A 62 10.99 -6.42 0.94
CA PHE A 62 9.90 -5.46 0.71
C PHE A 62 9.19 -5.74 -0.62
N ARG A 63 9.92 -6.06 -1.68
CA ARG A 63 9.36 -6.44 -2.98
C ARG A 63 8.51 -7.69 -2.90
N LEU A 64 9.03 -8.75 -2.26
CA LEU A 64 8.30 -10.01 -2.07
C LEU A 64 7.03 -9.81 -1.23
N PHE A 65 7.12 -9.04 -0.16
CA PHE A 65 5.96 -8.74 0.69
C PHE A 65 4.89 -7.95 -0.06
N PHE A 66 5.30 -6.98 -0.89
CA PHE A 66 4.37 -6.21 -1.71
C PHE A 66 3.70 -7.06 -2.80
N ILE A 67 4.41 -8.00 -3.44
CA ILE A 67 3.83 -8.95 -4.40
C ILE A 67 2.76 -9.81 -3.73
N ILE A 68 3.03 -10.32 -2.51
CA ILE A 68 2.06 -11.11 -1.76
C ILE A 68 0.79 -10.27 -1.47
N ALA A 69 0.96 -9.03 -1.04
CA ALA A 69 -0.17 -8.14 -0.77
C ALA A 69 -0.98 -7.81 -2.04
N LEU A 70 -0.32 -7.63 -3.20
CA LEU A 70 -1.02 -7.50 -4.49
C LEU A 70 -1.74 -8.78 -4.89
N GLY A 71 -1.16 -9.95 -4.61
CA GLY A 71 -1.83 -11.23 -4.84
C GLY A 71 -3.14 -11.36 -4.06
N GLU A 72 -3.17 -10.86 -2.82
CA GLU A 72 -4.37 -10.85 -1.99
C GLU A 72 -5.47 -9.96 -2.57
N THR A 73 -5.15 -8.80 -3.16
CA THR A 73 -6.16 -7.97 -3.82
C THR A 73 -6.82 -8.71 -4.99
N VAL A 74 -6.04 -9.47 -5.78
CA VAL A 74 -6.56 -10.26 -6.90
C VAL A 74 -7.44 -11.41 -6.41
N LEU A 75 -7.05 -12.10 -5.33
CA LEU A 75 -7.84 -13.17 -4.73
C LEU A 75 -9.17 -12.65 -4.20
N THR A 76 -9.16 -11.52 -3.49
CA THR A 76 -10.38 -10.88 -2.96
C THR A 76 -11.34 -10.50 -4.09
N MET A 77 -10.85 -9.88 -5.16
CA MET A 77 -11.67 -9.58 -6.34
C MET A 77 -12.25 -10.84 -7.00
N GLY A 78 -11.44 -11.91 -7.10
CA GLY A 78 -11.87 -13.19 -7.66
C GLY A 78 -12.98 -13.82 -6.85
N THR A 79 -12.87 -13.86 -5.53
CA THR A 79 -13.93 -14.39 -4.64
C THR A 79 -15.19 -13.56 -4.72
N ALA A 80 -15.09 -12.22 -4.63
CA ALA A 80 -16.24 -11.32 -4.76
C ALA A 80 -17.00 -11.51 -6.09
N PHE A 81 -16.28 -11.82 -7.17
CA PHE A 81 -16.91 -12.07 -8.46
C PHE A 81 -17.62 -13.42 -8.52
N THR A 82 -17.06 -14.47 -7.89
CA THR A 82 -17.58 -15.84 -7.95
C THR A 82 -18.71 -16.11 -6.96
N ASP A 83 -18.81 -15.36 -5.88
CA ASP A 83 -19.79 -15.56 -4.81
C ASP A 83 -21.22 -15.17 -5.22
N GLU A 84 -21.38 -14.46 -6.32
CA GLU A 84 -22.65 -13.93 -6.78
C GLU A 84 -22.94 -14.30 -8.25
N PRO A 85 -24.18 -14.25 -8.73
CA PRO A 85 -24.53 -14.53 -10.13
C PRO A 85 -23.79 -13.65 -11.13
N PHE A 86 -23.53 -14.19 -12.32
CA PHE A 86 -22.84 -13.46 -13.38
C PHE A 86 -23.68 -12.27 -13.89
N GLU A 87 -23.05 -11.10 -13.88
CA GLU A 87 -23.58 -9.86 -14.46
C GLU A 87 -22.48 -9.10 -15.21
N HIS A 88 -22.84 -8.47 -16.33
CA HIS A 88 -21.86 -7.69 -17.13
C HIS A 88 -21.26 -6.50 -16.36
N ALA A 89 -22.05 -5.85 -15.48
CA ALA A 89 -21.58 -4.77 -14.65
C ALA A 89 -20.50 -5.22 -13.66
N ARG A 90 -20.64 -6.41 -13.10
CA ARG A 90 -19.67 -7.02 -12.18
C ARG A 90 -18.38 -7.41 -12.90
N LEU A 91 -18.50 -7.96 -14.12
CA LEU A 91 -17.33 -8.24 -14.95
C LEU A 91 -16.58 -6.95 -15.30
N LEU A 92 -17.29 -5.85 -15.57
CA LEU A 92 -16.68 -4.55 -15.80
C LEU A 92 -16.00 -4.01 -14.54
N ALA A 93 -16.64 -4.14 -13.37
CA ALA A 93 -16.05 -3.73 -12.09
C ALA A 93 -14.77 -4.54 -11.78
N LEU A 94 -14.79 -5.85 -12.02
CA LEU A 94 -13.61 -6.72 -11.91
C LEU A 94 -12.47 -6.25 -12.84
N ALA A 95 -12.78 -5.95 -14.09
CA ALA A 95 -11.78 -5.46 -15.05
C ALA A 95 -11.20 -4.10 -14.64
N ILE A 96 -12.00 -3.21 -14.06
CA ILE A 96 -11.57 -1.91 -13.52
C ILE A 96 -10.63 -2.14 -12.33
N GLY A 97 -11.00 -2.93 -11.33
CA GLY A 97 -10.19 -3.22 -10.15
C GLY A 97 -8.87 -3.93 -10.52
N PHE A 98 -8.92 -4.91 -11.43
CA PHE A 98 -7.72 -5.57 -11.94
C PHE A 98 -6.78 -4.59 -12.65
N THR A 99 -7.31 -3.67 -13.46
CA THR A 99 -6.52 -2.61 -14.10
C THR A 99 -5.87 -1.69 -13.06
N GLY A 100 -6.60 -1.36 -11.98
CA GLY A 100 -6.06 -0.63 -10.83
C GLY A 100 -4.90 -1.37 -10.16
N THR A 101 -5.04 -2.67 -9.93
CA THR A 101 -3.98 -3.52 -9.35
C THR A 101 -2.74 -3.54 -10.26
N VAL A 102 -2.90 -3.64 -11.58
CA VAL A 102 -1.79 -3.56 -12.54
C VAL A 102 -1.12 -2.18 -12.49
N ALA A 103 -1.89 -1.09 -12.38
CA ALA A 103 -1.33 0.25 -12.25
C ALA A 103 -0.54 0.43 -10.95
N LEU A 104 -1.01 -0.11 -9.83
CA LEU A 104 -0.30 -0.13 -8.53
C LEU A 104 1.00 -0.93 -8.63
N TRP A 105 0.95 -2.11 -9.26
CA TRP A 105 2.14 -2.91 -9.56
C TRP A 105 3.15 -2.10 -10.37
N TRP A 106 2.70 -1.44 -11.42
CA TRP A 106 3.54 -0.61 -12.28
C TRP A 106 4.19 0.55 -11.49
N CYS A 107 3.40 1.31 -10.74
CA CYS A 107 3.89 2.40 -9.90
C CYS A 107 4.94 1.95 -8.87
N TYR A 108 4.86 0.70 -8.39
CA TYR A 108 5.83 0.18 -7.42
C TYR A 108 7.09 -0.35 -8.10
N PHE A 109 6.96 -1.17 -9.16
CA PHE A 109 8.08 -1.92 -9.74
C PHE A 109 8.82 -1.19 -10.85
N HIS A 110 8.16 -0.33 -11.62
CA HIS A 110 8.78 0.34 -12.76
C HIS A 110 10.03 1.15 -12.39
N ARG A 111 10.05 1.77 -11.20
CA ARG A 111 11.23 2.46 -10.65
C ARG A 111 12.04 1.63 -9.65
N GLY A 112 11.51 0.51 -9.23
CA GLY A 112 12.11 -0.30 -8.16
C GLY A 112 13.50 -0.84 -8.48
N GLU A 113 13.80 -1.14 -9.73
CA GLU A 113 15.12 -1.60 -10.16
C GLU A 113 16.18 -0.51 -10.00
N ARG A 114 15.90 0.71 -10.47
CA ARG A 114 16.83 1.85 -10.32
C ARG A 114 17.02 2.23 -8.85
N ILE A 115 15.92 2.28 -8.09
CA ILE A 115 15.98 2.54 -6.65
C ILE A 115 16.84 1.49 -5.94
N GLY A 116 16.68 0.21 -6.29
CA GLY A 116 17.48 -0.87 -5.72
C GLY A 116 18.98 -0.73 -6.01
N VAL A 117 19.35 -0.34 -7.22
CA VAL A 117 20.75 -0.10 -7.62
C VAL A 117 21.31 1.15 -6.92
N GLU A 118 20.59 2.28 -6.96
CA GLU A 118 21.02 3.52 -6.30
C GLU A 118 21.16 3.37 -4.78
N LEU A 119 20.27 2.59 -4.15
CA LEU A 119 20.35 2.29 -2.71
C LEU A 119 21.53 1.36 -2.39
N ALA A 120 21.85 0.39 -3.28
CA ALA A 120 23.01 -0.47 -3.10
C ALA A 120 24.33 0.32 -3.26
N GLU A 121 24.37 1.32 -4.15
CA GLU A 121 25.54 2.18 -4.38
C GLU A 121 25.72 3.25 -3.28
N ARG A 122 24.62 3.72 -2.69
CA ARG A 122 24.61 4.74 -1.62
C ARG A 122 24.58 4.15 -0.21
N ALA A 123 24.97 2.89 -0.05
CA ALA A 123 24.85 2.12 1.20
C ALA A 123 25.56 2.70 2.46
N GLU A 124 25.95 4.00 2.43
CA GLU A 124 26.40 4.71 3.64
C GLU A 124 25.32 4.82 4.72
N ASP A 125 24.01 4.61 4.37
CA ASP A 125 22.91 4.69 5.34
C ASP A 125 21.85 3.58 5.16
N ALA A 126 22.27 2.33 5.19
CA ALA A 126 21.37 1.16 5.15
C ALA A 126 20.32 1.18 6.28
N GLY A 127 20.60 1.86 7.39
CA GLY A 127 19.68 2.03 8.51
C GLY A 127 18.49 2.92 8.16
N ALA A 128 18.70 4.03 7.46
CA ALA A 128 17.63 4.94 7.03
C ALA A 128 16.73 4.26 6.00
N VAL A 129 17.31 3.53 5.03
CA VAL A 129 16.54 2.74 4.04
C VAL A 129 15.67 1.70 4.73
N GLY A 130 16.23 0.98 5.71
CA GLY A 130 15.49 -0.01 6.49
C GLY A 130 14.33 0.60 7.27
N TRP A 131 14.57 1.74 7.89
CA TRP A 131 13.56 2.46 8.65
C TRP A 131 12.41 2.98 7.78
N TRP A 132 12.73 3.81 6.79
CA TRP A 132 11.74 4.38 5.89
C TRP A 132 11.04 3.33 5.05
N GLY A 133 11.79 2.32 4.56
CA GLY A 133 11.22 1.19 3.83
C GLY A 133 10.19 0.42 4.64
N THR A 134 10.47 0.09 5.91
CA THR A 134 9.54 -0.63 6.77
C THR A 134 8.21 0.12 6.94
N TRP A 135 8.28 1.41 7.27
CA TRP A 135 7.07 2.21 7.51
C TRP A 135 6.28 2.47 6.24
N THR A 136 6.95 2.83 5.16
CA THR A 136 6.27 3.13 3.89
C THR A 136 5.67 1.88 3.25
N VAL A 137 6.35 0.74 3.30
CA VAL A 137 5.78 -0.53 2.82
C VAL A 137 4.60 -0.96 3.69
N THR A 138 4.65 -0.78 5.02
CA THR A 138 3.50 -1.04 5.89
C THR A 138 2.30 -0.18 5.50
N LEU A 139 2.50 1.12 5.23
CA LEU A 139 1.43 2.02 4.77
C LEU A 139 0.91 1.62 3.39
N MET A 140 1.79 1.21 2.46
CA MET A 140 1.38 0.71 1.15
C MET A 140 0.52 -0.55 1.25
N VAL A 141 0.90 -1.50 2.11
CA VAL A 141 0.11 -2.73 2.33
C VAL A 141 -1.24 -2.41 2.98
N LEU A 142 -1.27 -1.50 3.96
CA LEU A 142 -2.54 -1.03 4.52
C LEU A 142 -3.44 -0.38 3.46
N ALA A 143 -2.85 0.39 2.55
CA ALA A 143 -3.54 0.96 1.41
C ALA A 143 -4.12 -0.11 0.48
N LEU A 144 -3.33 -1.17 0.16
CA LEU A 144 -3.80 -2.30 -0.66
C LEU A 144 -4.98 -3.03 -0.02
N VAL A 145 -4.97 -3.24 1.30
CA VAL A 145 -6.12 -3.82 2.01
C VAL A 145 -7.36 -2.94 1.84
N GLY A 146 -7.22 -1.62 2.00
CA GLY A 146 -8.33 -0.70 1.78
C GLY A 146 -8.86 -0.72 0.34
N ILE A 147 -7.96 -0.76 -0.65
CA ILE A 147 -8.30 -0.88 -2.07
C ILE A 147 -9.05 -2.19 -2.33
N ALA A 148 -8.54 -3.33 -1.81
CA ALA A 148 -9.17 -4.64 -1.99
C ALA A 148 -10.62 -4.66 -1.48
N VAL A 149 -10.89 -4.06 -0.32
CA VAL A 149 -12.26 -3.95 0.22
C VAL A 149 -13.12 -3.02 -0.64
N GLY A 150 -12.56 -1.92 -1.16
CA GLY A 150 -13.27 -1.03 -2.08
C GLY A 150 -13.63 -1.75 -3.40
N ASP A 151 -12.72 -2.51 -3.95
CA ASP A 151 -12.93 -3.29 -5.18
C ASP A 151 -13.95 -4.43 -4.96
N GLU A 152 -13.88 -5.13 -3.82
CA GLU A 152 -14.86 -6.13 -3.42
C GLU A 152 -16.29 -5.55 -3.40
N LEU A 153 -16.47 -4.41 -2.75
CA LEU A 153 -17.76 -3.72 -2.70
C LEU A 153 -18.26 -3.33 -4.09
N ALA A 154 -17.38 -2.78 -4.94
CA ALA A 154 -17.74 -2.39 -6.30
C ALA A 154 -18.10 -3.58 -7.19
N ILE A 155 -17.46 -4.74 -7.00
CA ILE A 155 -17.75 -5.97 -7.72
C ILE A 155 -19.04 -6.59 -7.21
N ALA A 156 -19.26 -6.63 -5.91
CA ALA A 156 -20.47 -7.17 -5.31
C ALA A 156 -21.72 -6.34 -5.66
N HIS A 157 -21.62 -5.01 -5.64
CA HIS A 157 -22.75 -4.08 -5.76
C HIS A 157 -22.47 -2.91 -6.71
N PRO A 158 -22.17 -3.15 -8.00
CA PRO A 158 -21.65 -2.12 -8.91
C PRO A 158 -22.60 -0.94 -9.14
N GLY A 159 -23.91 -1.18 -9.01
CA GLY A 159 -24.97 -0.19 -9.23
C GLY A 159 -25.39 0.59 -8.00
N ASP A 160 -24.91 0.23 -6.81
CA ASP A 160 -25.32 0.88 -5.57
C ASP A 160 -24.70 2.28 -5.45
N ASP A 161 -25.33 3.13 -4.65
CA ASP A 161 -24.83 4.47 -4.37
C ASP A 161 -23.59 4.42 -3.48
N ALA A 162 -22.62 5.28 -3.77
CA ALA A 162 -21.38 5.36 -3.01
C ALA A 162 -21.63 5.84 -1.58
N THR A 163 -21.17 5.04 -0.61
CA THR A 163 -21.14 5.40 0.80
C THR A 163 -19.86 6.14 1.15
N PHE A 164 -19.86 6.85 2.29
CA PHE A 164 -18.62 7.47 2.80
C PHE A 164 -17.50 6.43 3.01
N GLY A 165 -17.83 5.25 3.54
CA GLY A 165 -16.85 4.17 3.73
C GLY A 165 -16.25 3.70 2.42
N PHE A 166 -17.07 3.46 1.39
CA PHE A 166 -16.60 3.13 0.06
C PHE A 166 -15.71 4.22 -0.52
N THR A 167 -16.13 5.47 -0.48
CA THR A 167 -15.36 6.62 -1.00
C THR A 167 -13.99 6.72 -0.31
N LEU A 168 -13.98 6.54 1.02
CA LEU A 168 -12.73 6.55 1.79
C LEU A 168 -11.78 5.43 1.35
N LEU A 169 -12.27 4.22 1.11
CA LEU A 169 -11.45 3.08 0.69
C LEU A 169 -10.97 3.23 -0.76
N THR A 170 -11.89 3.55 -1.67
CA THR A 170 -11.63 3.60 -3.12
C THR A 170 -10.73 4.78 -3.53
N PHE A 171 -10.78 5.90 -2.84
CA PHE A 171 -9.91 7.06 -3.12
C PHE A 171 -8.82 7.24 -2.07
N GLY A 172 -9.12 7.01 -0.79
CA GLY A 172 -8.16 7.12 0.30
C GLY A 172 -7.09 6.04 0.27
N GLY A 173 -7.43 4.80 -0.11
CA GLY A 173 -6.46 3.73 -0.31
C GLY A 173 -5.38 4.10 -1.33
N PRO A 174 -5.74 4.39 -2.61
CA PRO A 174 -4.77 4.85 -3.61
C PRO A 174 -4.01 6.11 -3.21
N ALA A 175 -4.67 7.07 -2.56
CA ALA A 175 -4.00 8.28 -2.06
C ALA A 175 -2.95 7.94 -0.99
N LEU A 176 -3.27 7.06 -0.04
CA LEU A 176 -2.34 6.59 0.99
C LEU A 176 -1.15 5.84 0.35
N PHE A 177 -1.41 5.01 -0.66
CA PHE A 177 -0.35 4.33 -1.41
C PHE A 177 0.62 5.32 -2.07
N LEU A 178 0.09 6.32 -2.80
CA LEU A 178 0.92 7.34 -3.42
C LEU A 178 1.67 8.21 -2.40
N LEU A 179 1.03 8.56 -1.27
CA LEU A 179 1.68 9.30 -0.19
C LEU A 179 2.82 8.51 0.44
N ALA A 180 2.63 7.21 0.69
CA ALA A 180 3.69 6.35 1.20
C ALA A 180 4.87 6.29 0.23
N GLN A 181 4.62 6.20 -1.08
CA GLN A 181 5.66 6.27 -2.09
C GLN A 181 6.37 7.64 -2.14
N ILE A 182 5.63 8.74 -2.01
CA ILE A 182 6.19 10.09 -1.95
C ILE A 182 7.18 10.21 -0.78
N ILE A 183 6.77 9.73 0.41
CA ILE A 183 7.63 9.73 1.60
C ILE A 183 8.87 8.89 1.34
N PHE A 184 8.72 7.66 0.86
CA PHE A 184 9.84 6.77 0.58
C PHE A 184 10.85 7.39 -0.38
N LEU A 185 10.37 7.90 -1.53
CA LEU A 185 11.24 8.49 -2.55
C LEU A 185 11.94 9.76 -2.07
N ARG A 186 11.23 10.59 -1.32
CA ARG A 186 11.80 11.82 -0.75
C ARG A 186 12.94 11.52 0.22
N GLU A 187 12.72 10.57 1.12
CA GLU A 187 13.68 10.25 2.19
C GLU A 187 14.88 9.40 1.69
N THR A 188 14.67 8.63 0.61
CA THR A 188 15.72 7.76 0.07
C THR A 188 16.47 8.37 -1.12
N LEU A 189 15.78 9.04 -2.03
CA LEU A 189 16.36 9.59 -3.26
C LEU A 189 16.43 11.12 -3.29
N GLY A 190 15.77 11.80 -2.35
CA GLY A 190 15.73 13.27 -2.30
C GLY A 190 14.86 13.92 -3.37
N HIS A 191 14.21 13.16 -4.25
CA HIS A 191 13.31 13.69 -5.29
C HIS A 191 12.02 12.90 -5.40
N VAL A 192 10.94 13.56 -5.84
CA VAL A 192 9.62 12.96 -6.02
C VAL A 192 9.09 13.31 -7.41
N PRO A 193 8.66 12.31 -8.21
CA PRO A 193 7.99 12.56 -9.48
C PRO A 193 6.72 13.37 -9.30
N ARG A 194 6.51 14.38 -10.13
CA ARG A 194 5.36 15.29 -10.06
C ARG A 194 4.01 14.59 -10.24
N ALA A 195 3.96 13.48 -10.96
CA ALA A 195 2.76 12.71 -11.18
C ALA A 195 2.11 12.23 -9.87
N ARG A 196 2.90 11.85 -8.87
CA ARG A 196 2.39 11.30 -7.61
C ARG A 196 1.63 12.32 -6.75
N PRO A 197 2.20 13.50 -6.40
CA PRO A 197 1.43 14.51 -5.68
C PRO A 197 0.23 15.02 -6.47
N VAL A 198 0.30 15.13 -7.79
CA VAL A 198 -0.84 15.46 -8.65
C VAL A 198 -1.90 14.37 -8.55
N GLY A 199 -1.51 13.09 -8.58
CA GLY A 199 -2.42 11.95 -8.39
C GLY A 199 -3.16 12.01 -7.05
N VAL A 200 -2.46 12.32 -5.94
CA VAL A 200 -3.09 12.47 -4.61
C VAL A 200 -4.15 13.58 -4.62
N VAL A 201 -3.83 14.74 -5.20
CA VAL A 201 -4.79 15.86 -5.31
C VAL A 201 -5.97 15.49 -6.19
N ALA A 202 -5.73 14.82 -7.33
CA ALA A 202 -6.79 14.36 -8.23
C ALA A 202 -7.74 13.37 -7.53
N LEU A 203 -7.21 12.40 -6.77
CA LEU A 203 -8.00 11.46 -5.99
C LEU A 203 -8.89 12.19 -4.95
N ALA A 204 -8.34 13.18 -4.24
CA ALA A 204 -9.10 13.95 -3.27
C ALA A 204 -10.24 14.76 -3.91
N ILE A 205 -9.99 15.37 -5.07
CA ILE A 205 -11.02 16.12 -5.82
C ILE A 205 -12.10 15.17 -6.33
N LEU A 206 -11.71 14.03 -6.92
CA LEU A 206 -12.65 13.05 -7.45
C LEU A 206 -13.47 12.36 -6.36
N ALA A 207 -12.91 12.12 -5.19
CA ALA A 207 -13.64 11.62 -4.03
C ALA A 207 -14.85 12.50 -3.70
N ALA A 208 -14.66 13.83 -3.71
CA ALA A 208 -15.74 14.77 -3.47
C ALA A 208 -16.75 14.85 -4.64
N ALA A 209 -16.26 14.73 -5.89
CA ALA A 209 -17.08 14.84 -7.09
C ALA A 209 -17.92 13.58 -7.36
N THR A 210 -17.43 12.39 -6.99
CA THR A 210 -18.08 11.10 -7.28
C THR A 210 -18.91 10.55 -6.11
N ALA A 211 -18.90 11.21 -4.97
CA ALA A 211 -19.68 10.81 -3.79
C ALA A 211 -21.19 10.54 -4.06
N PRO A 212 -21.88 11.28 -4.95
CA PRO A 212 -23.28 11.02 -5.29
C PRO A 212 -23.47 9.98 -6.41
N LEU A 213 -22.40 9.32 -6.89
CA LEU A 213 -22.45 8.40 -8.02
C LEU A 213 -22.38 6.93 -7.54
N THR A 214 -22.51 5.99 -8.50
CA THR A 214 -22.46 4.57 -8.19
C THR A 214 -21.05 4.07 -7.89
N LEU A 215 -20.94 2.91 -7.22
CA LEU A 215 -19.67 2.30 -6.82
C LEU A 215 -18.74 2.08 -8.01
N ILE A 216 -19.28 1.56 -9.12
CA ILE A 216 -18.49 1.30 -10.34
C ILE A 216 -17.90 2.59 -10.95
N VAL A 217 -18.62 3.71 -10.87
CA VAL A 217 -18.10 5.00 -11.38
C VAL A 217 -17.00 5.52 -10.48
N GLY A 218 -17.14 5.40 -9.16
CA GLY A 218 -16.08 5.74 -8.21
C GLY A 218 -14.80 4.93 -8.43
N SER A 219 -14.93 3.60 -8.58
CA SER A 219 -13.80 2.72 -8.88
C SER A 219 -13.13 3.06 -10.21
N ALA A 220 -13.91 3.30 -11.27
CA ALA A 220 -13.37 3.69 -12.57
C ALA A 220 -12.59 5.02 -12.51
N ALA A 221 -13.11 6.02 -11.78
CA ALA A 221 -12.46 7.31 -11.61
C ALA A 221 -11.13 7.17 -10.85
N SER A 222 -11.11 6.41 -9.76
CA SER A 222 -9.90 6.15 -8.98
C SER A 222 -8.84 5.39 -9.79
N THR A 223 -9.25 4.32 -10.46
CA THR A 223 -8.37 3.53 -11.35
C THR A 223 -7.79 4.38 -12.48
N ALA A 224 -8.60 5.27 -13.10
CA ALA A 224 -8.10 6.16 -14.14
C ALA A 224 -6.97 7.08 -13.65
N VAL A 225 -7.05 7.58 -12.41
CA VAL A 225 -5.95 8.36 -11.81
C VAL A 225 -4.70 7.51 -11.64
N LEU A 226 -4.82 6.29 -11.11
CA LEU A 226 -3.67 5.39 -10.95
C LEU A 226 -2.99 5.07 -12.28
N VAL A 227 -3.78 4.77 -13.32
CA VAL A 227 -3.27 4.55 -14.68
C VAL A 227 -2.58 5.80 -15.22
N ALA A 228 -3.17 6.98 -15.03
CA ALA A 228 -2.56 8.24 -15.48
C ALA A 228 -1.22 8.50 -14.77
N VAL A 229 -1.12 8.22 -13.46
CA VAL A 229 0.14 8.32 -12.70
C VAL A 229 1.17 7.32 -13.24
N ALA A 230 0.79 6.06 -13.47
CA ALA A 230 1.66 5.02 -14.00
C ALA A 230 2.22 5.38 -15.39
N VAL A 231 1.36 5.88 -16.27
CA VAL A 231 1.75 6.34 -17.63
C VAL A 231 2.66 7.57 -17.57
N ALA A 232 2.33 8.56 -16.72
CA ALA A 232 3.13 9.76 -16.58
C ALA A 232 4.54 9.44 -16.02
N ASP A 233 4.65 8.49 -15.11
CA ASP A 233 5.94 8.01 -14.59
C ASP A 233 6.81 7.41 -15.71
N THR A 234 6.20 6.70 -16.69
CA THR A 234 6.90 6.09 -17.81
C THR A 234 7.40 7.13 -18.83
N VAL A 235 6.51 8.06 -19.23
CA VAL A 235 6.82 9.06 -20.27
C VAL A 235 7.94 10.00 -19.82
N HIS A 236 7.99 10.39 -18.56
CA HIS A 236 9.03 11.30 -18.05
C HIS A 236 10.41 10.63 -17.90
N GLU A 237 10.50 9.31 -17.93
CA GLU A 237 11.77 8.59 -17.93
C GLU A 237 12.43 8.63 -19.30
N ASP A 238 11.65 8.46 -20.39
CA ASP A 238 12.19 8.49 -21.74
C ASP A 238 12.80 9.85 -22.12
N GLU A 239 12.33 10.94 -21.51
CA GLU A 239 12.88 12.28 -21.72
C GLU A 239 14.22 12.54 -21.01
N GLN A 240 14.58 11.71 -20.00
CA GLN A 240 15.80 11.90 -19.21
C GLN A 240 16.98 11.02 -19.65
N VAL A 241 16.78 10.10 -20.60
CA VAL A 241 17.84 9.31 -21.20
C VAL A 241 18.37 10.05 -22.43
N PRO A 242 19.55 10.69 -22.38
CA PRO A 242 20.16 11.26 -23.59
C PRO A 242 20.45 10.09 -24.55
N THR A 243 19.91 10.16 -25.75
CA THR A 243 20.33 9.30 -26.87
C THR A 243 21.82 9.52 -27.10
N GLN A 244 22.65 8.55 -26.68
CA GLN A 244 24.07 8.48 -27.08
C GLN A 244 24.19 7.91 -28.47
#